data_cfc2a3a8d711ef404b80327b9111e1de
#
_entry.id   cfc2a3a8d711ef404b80327b9111e1de
#
_cell.length_a   1.000
_cell.length_b   1.000
_cell.length_c   1.000
_cell.angle_alpha   90.00
_cell.angle_beta   90.00
_cell.angle_gamma   90.00
#
_symmetry.space_group_name_H-M   'P 1'
#
loop_
_entity.id
_entity.type
_entity.pdbx_description
1 polymer ?
#
loop_
_entity_poly.entity_id
_entity_poly.type
_entity_poly.pdbx_seq_one_letter_code
_entity_poly.pdbx_strand_id
1 'polypeptide(L)'
;PRGLPEGAFCGAGIEQLCLPSDFHNIGPRACENCKSLVEVNLMGTEITALPSSTFAHCVALNCIWLPPRLTLIGKEVSLNCVALQEVVIPTELSDIGNRAFCGCEQLQRFAPLDWGDIEQWVQAEHNAFFMCDKFEKPQWVELLPAEGPDSDAFDEELYHEYPISCQPMVDSRW
;
A
#
# COMPACT_ATOMS: atom_id res chain seq x y z
N PRO A 1 6.98 7.59 21.02
CA PRO A 1 6.20 6.95 19.96
C PRO A 1 7.08 5.93 19.23
N ARG A 2 6.58 4.69 19.12
CA ARG A 2 7.27 3.65 18.35
C ARG A 2 6.91 3.77 16.87
N GLY A 3 7.88 3.41 16.01
CA GLY A 3 7.68 3.37 14.57
C GLY A 3 8.64 2.40 13.91
N LEU A 4 8.28 1.91 12.74
CA LEU A 4 9.21 1.19 11.89
C LEU A 4 10.08 2.19 11.13
N PRO A 5 11.40 2.05 11.13
CA PRO A 5 12.27 2.86 10.29
C PRO A 5 12.09 2.52 8.80
N GLU A 6 12.68 3.34 7.94
CA GLU A 6 12.77 3.06 6.52
C GLU A 6 13.39 1.69 6.26
N GLY A 7 12.76 0.89 5.39
CA GLY A 7 13.25 -0.41 4.97
C GLY A 7 13.37 -1.46 6.08
N ALA A 8 12.70 -1.28 7.22
CA ALA A 8 12.86 -2.14 8.42
C ALA A 8 12.82 -3.64 8.15
N PHE A 9 11.95 -4.09 7.27
CA PHE A 9 11.78 -5.49 6.86
C PHE A 9 11.97 -5.69 5.36
N CYS A 10 12.59 -4.74 4.66
CA CYS A 10 12.77 -4.83 3.21
C CYS A 10 13.41 -6.18 2.82
N GLY A 11 12.76 -6.94 1.94
CA GLY A 11 13.21 -8.24 1.48
C GLY A 11 13.13 -9.37 2.54
N ALA A 12 12.55 -9.11 3.71
CA ALA A 12 12.45 -10.12 4.77
C ALA A 12 11.43 -11.23 4.41
N GLY A 13 11.69 -12.44 4.88
CA GLY A 13 10.81 -13.59 4.69
C GLY A 13 9.64 -13.67 5.68
N ILE A 14 9.15 -12.53 6.18
CA ILE A 14 7.99 -12.51 7.08
C ILE A 14 6.72 -12.90 6.32
N GLU A 15 5.84 -13.66 6.96
CA GLU A 15 4.56 -14.10 6.38
C GLU A 15 3.39 -13.21 6.80
N GLN A 16 3.48 -12.61 8.00
CA GLN A 16 2.45 -11.75 8.56
C GLN A 16 3.08 -10.53 9.23
N LEU A 17 2.40 -9.40 9.14
CA LEU A 17 2.76 -8.18 9.85
C LEU A 17 1.58 -7.75 10.73
N CYS A 18 1.78 -7.81 12.05
CA CYS A 18 0.86 -7.28 13.03
C CYS A 18 1.63 -6.36 13.98
N LEU A 19 1.29 -5.08 13.98
CA LEU A 19 1.98 -4.09 14.81
C LEU A 19 1.19 -3.79 16.08
N PRO A 20 1.88 -3.61 17.24
CA PRO A 20 1.25 -3.19 18.49
C PRO A 20 0.60 -1.80 18.40
N SER A 21 -0.34 -1.53 19.30
CA SER A 21 -1.11 -0.28 19.34
C SER A 21 -0.30 0.98 19.64
N ASP A 22 0.90 0.83 20.17
CA ASP A 22 1.80 1.97 20.44
C ASP A 22 2.65 2.41 19.24
N PHE A 23 2.40 1.79 18.05
CA PHE A 23 3.01 2.25 16.80
C PHE A 23 2.22 3.42 16.20
N HIS A 24 2.93 4.52 15.92
CA HIS A 24 2.38 5.76 15.39
C HIS A 24 2.86 6.07 13.97
N ASN A 25 3.91 5.42 13.52
CA ASN A 25 4.43 5.60 12.17
C ASN A 25 5.07 4.33 11.62
N ILE A 26 5.18 4.31 10.30
CA ILE A 26 5.89 3.31 9.51
C ILE A 26 6.73 4.06 8.49
N GLY A 27 7.98 3.66 8.31
CA GLY A 27 8.89 4.31 7.37
C GLY A 27 8.65 3.89 5.92
N PRO A 28 9.12 4.68 4.95
CA PRO A 28 9.07 4.29 3.55
C PRO A 28 9.73 2.94 3.33
N ARG A 29 9.21 2.16 2.37
CA ARG A 29 9.77 0.87 1.98
C ARG A 29 9.89 -0.15 3.12
N ALA A 30 9.18 0.05 4.23
CA ALA A 30 9.36 -0.74 5.45
C ALA A 30 9.24 -2.24 5.24
N CYS A 31 8.37 -2.70 4.36
CA CYS A 31 8.16 -4.10 4.00
C CYS A 31 8.28 -4.35 2.49
N GLU A 32 9.00 -3.49 1.78
CA GLU A 32 9.20 -3.66 0.33
C GLU A 32 9.86 -5.00 0.03
N ASN A 33 9.41 -5.68 -1.05
CA ASN A 33 9.94 -6.99 -1.46
C ASN A 33 9.81 -8.13 -0.40
N CYS A 34 8.90 -8.03 0.55
CA CYS A 34 8.57 -9.14 1.45
C CYS A 34 7.74 -10.18 0.68
N LYS A 35 8.40 -11.03 -0.11
CA LYS A 35 7.74 -11.97 -1.05
C LYS A 35 6.90 -13.05 -0.40
N SER A 36 7.13 -13.32 0.88
CA SER A 36 6.35 -14.29 1.67
C SER A 36 5.22 -13.66 2.47
N LEU A 37 5.13 -12.32 2.50
CA LEU A 37 4.13 -11.59 3.28
C LEU A 37 2.74 -11.82 2.68
N VAL A 38 1.86 -12.46 3.45
CA VAL A 38 0.49 -12.81 3.04
C VAL A 38 -0.54 -11.84 3.60
N GLU A 39 -0.31 -11.36 4.81
CA GLU A 39 -1.30 -10.58 5.55
C GLU A 39 -0.64 -9.43 6.31
N VAL A 40 -1.29 -8.26 6.26
CA VAL A 40 -0.91 -7.07 7.02
C VAL A 40 -2.11 -6.60 7.84
N ASN A 41 -1.94 -6.55 9.16
CA ASN A 41 -2.97 -6.04 10.07
C ASN A 41 -2.42 -4.86 10.88
N LEU A 42 -2.91 -3.66 10.57
CA LEU A 42 -2.57 -2.40 11.22
C LEU A 42 -3.74 -1.80 12.01
N MET A 43 -4.88 -2.50 12.12
CA MET A 43 -6.11 -1.96 12.73
C MET A 43 -5.94 -1.49 14.18
N GLY A 44 -4.98 -2.06 14.91
CA GLY A 44 -4.71 -1.67 16.29
C GLY A 44 -3.83 -0.44 16.46
N THR A 45 -3.25 0.10 15.38
CA THR A 45 -2.22 1.15 15.44
C THR A 45 -2.81 2.56 15.32
N GLU A 46 -2.00 3.56 15.72
CA GLU A 46 -2.30 5.00 15.59
C GLU A 46 -1.64 5.64 14.34
N ILE A 47 -1.33 4.82 13.33
CA ILE A 47 -0.70 5.29 12.09
C ILE A 47 -1.73 6.11 11.30
N THR A 48 -1.34 7.32 10.87
CA THR A 48 -2.20 8.24 10.12
C THR A 48 -1.83 8.35 8.63
N ALA A 49 -0.65 7.89 8.26
CA ALA A 49 -0.21 7.87 6.86
C ALA A 49 0.66 6.65 6.56
N LEU A 50 0.45 6.04 5.40
CA LEU A 50 1.37 5.06 4.83
C LEU A 50 2.30 5.78 3.85
N PRO A 51 3.60 5.78 4.08
CA PRO A 51 4.57 6.40 3.17
C PRO A 51 4.78 5.56 1.91
N SER A 52 5.59 6.11 0.99
CA SER A 52 5.83 5.47 -0.31
C SER A 52 6.41 4.07 -0.20
N SER A 53 5.95 3.19 -1.10
CA SER A 53 6.46 1.83 -1.32
C SER A 53 6.45 0.93 -0.08
N THR A 54 5.63 1.22 0.93
CA THR A 54 5.64 0.49 2.22
C THR A 54 5.53 -1.02 2.05
N PHE A 55 4.68 -1.49 1.12
CA PHE A 55 4.45 -2.92 0.81
C PHE A 55 4.71 -3.25 -0.66
N ALA A 56 5.42 -2.40 -1.40
CA ALA A 56 5.66 -2.62 -2.81
C ALA A 56 6.32 -3.99 -3.07
N HIS A 57 5.88 -4.67 -4.13
CA HIS A 57 6.40 -5.98 -4.56
C HIS A 57 6.22 -7.13 -3.55
N CYS A 58 5.28 -7.02 -2.63
CA CYS A 58 4.85 -8.13 -1.77
C CYS A 58 3.91 -9.05 -2.57
N VAL A 59 4.48 -9.89 -3.43
CA VAL A 59 3.73 -10.66 -4.44
C VAL A 59 2.78 -11.72 -3.87
N ALA A 60 2.97 -12.14 -2.61
CA ALA A 60 2.07 -13.06 -1.91
C ALA A 60 1.00 -12.34 -1.07
N LEU A 61 1.08 -11.01 -0.94
CA LEU A 61 0.18 -10.25 -0.07
C LEU A 61 -1.25 -10.33 -0.59
N ASN A 62 -2.14 -10.86 0.25
CA ASN A 62 -3.53 -11.13 -0.08
C ASN A 62 -4.48 -10.09 0.51
N CYS A 63 -4.24 -9.68 1.75
CA CYS A 63 -5.14 -8.79 2.48
C CYS A 63 -4.39 -7.76 3.31
N ILE A 64 -4.91 -6.53 3.32
CA ILE A 64 -4.42 -5.43 4.16
C ILE A 64 -5.59 -4.85 4.97
N TRP A 65 -5.46 -4.85 6.31
CA TRP A 65 -6.34 -4.11 7.19
C TRP A 65 -5.65 -2.84 7.65
N LEU A 66 -6.16 -1.71 7.19
CA LEU A 66 -5.59 -0.39 7.46
C LEU A 66 -6.04 0.16 8.83
N PRO A 67 -5.22 1.02 9.47
CA PRO A 67 -5.54 1.55 10.79
C PRO A 67 -6.71 2.55 10.74
N PRO A 68 -7.49 2.66 11.82
CA PRO A 68 -8.74 3.44 11.82
C PRO A 68 -8.54 4.95 11.60
N ARG A 69 -7.36 5.48 11.91
CA ARG A 69 -7.03 6.91 11.76
C ARG A 69 -6.21 7.25 10.52
N LEU A 70 -6.09 6.31 9.58
CA LEU A 70 -5.34 6.55 8.35
C LEU A 70 -6.11 7.51 7.45
N THR A 71 -5.44 8.58 7.05
CA THR A 71 -6.00 9.58 6.12
C THR A 71 -5.30 9.56 4.75
N LEU A 72 -4.06 9.09 4.69
CA LEU A 72 -3.25 9.13 3.48
C LEU A 72 -2.59 7.78 3.17
N ILE A 73 -2.78 7.31 1.94
CA ILE A 73 -2.00 6.24 1.31
C ILE A 73 -1.04 6.88 0.32
N GLY A 74 0.27 6.74 0.56
CA GLY A 74 1.31 7.36 -0.25
C GLY A 74 1.51 6.70 -1.62
N LYS A 75 2.48 7.23 -2.35
CA LYS A 75 2.87 6.74 -3.68
C LYS A 75 3.34 5.27 -3.61
N GLU A 76 2.87 4.44 -4.55
CA GLU A 76 3.37 3.07 -4.77
C GLU A 76 3.29 2.15 -3.53
N VAL A 77 2.41 2.43 -2.57
CA VAL A 77 2.35 1.70 -1.28
C VAL A 77 2.25 0.19 -1.49
N SER A 78 1.44 -0.27 -2.43
CA SER A 78 1.22 -1.69 -2.76
C SER A 78 1.48 -1.97 -4.25
N LEU A 79 2.47 -1.28 -4.84
CA LEU A 79 2.87 -1.49 -6.22
C LEU A 79 3.20 -2.97 -6.46
N ASN A 80 2.60 -3.57 -7.50
CA ASN A 80 2.82 -4.97 -7.89
C ASN A 80 2.57 -6.03 -6.78
N CYS A 81 1.62 -5.76 -5.90
CA CYS A 81 1.08 -6.78 -5.01
C CYS A 81 0.06 -7.64 -5.78
N VAL A 82 0.55 -8.46 -6.70
CA VAL A 82 -0.27 -9.17 -7.70
C VAL A 82 -1.32 -10.10 -7.09
N ALA A 83 -1.11 -10.62 -5.87
CA ALA A 83 -2.06 -11.48 -5.18
C ALA A 83 -3.07 -10.72 -4.30
N LEU A 84 -2.93 -9.39 -4.17
CA LEU A 84 -3.77 -8.59 -3.27
C LEU A 84 -5.22 -8.61 -3.72
N GLN A 85 -6.11 -9.14 -2.89
CA GLN A 85 -7.54 -9.28 -3.17
C GLN A 85 -8.39 -8.26 -2.42
N GLU A 86 -8.00 -7.94 -1.19
CA GLU A 86 -8.79 -7.12 -0.31
C GLU A 86 -7.96 -6.08 0.44
N VAL A 87 -8.45 -4.85 0.45
CA VAL A 87 -7.95 -3.76 1.29
C VAL A 87 -9.12 -3.23 2.12
N VAL A 88 -9.02 -3.42 3.44
CA VAL A 88 -10.00 -2.86 4.39
C VAL A 88 -9.53 -1.48 4.79
N ILE A 89 -10.29 -0.47 4.39
CA ILE A 89 -9.97 0.95 4.59
C ILE A 89 -10.73 1.54 5.77
N PRO A 90 -10.18 2.57 6.44
CA PRO A 90 -10.94 3.35 7.41
C PRO A 90 -11.84 4.38 6.74
N THR A 91 -12.85 4.84 7.47
CA THR A 91 -13.76 5.90 6.99
C THR A 91 -13.11 7.29 6.91
N GLU A 92 -11.97 7.48 7.56
CA GLU A 92 -11.22 8.75 7.56
C GLU A 92 -10.24 8.89 6.38
N LEU A 93 -10.11 7.84 5.55
CA LEU A 93 -9.22 7.90 4.38
C LEU A 93 -9.69 8.99 3.40
N SER A 94 -8.78 9.90 3.04
CA SER A 94 -9.06 11.03 2.13
C SER A 94 -8.27 10.95 0.83
N ASP A 95 -7.02 10.48 0.88
CA ASP A 95 -6.09 10.61 -0.24
C ASP A 95 -5.36 9.31 -0.55
N ILE A 96 -5.24 9.00 -1.85
CA ILE A 96 -4.50 7.86 -2.38
C ILE A 96 -3.52 8.35 -3.44
N GLY A 97 -2.23 8.15 -3.18
CA GLY A 97 -1.15 8.61 -4.03
C GLY A 97 -0.99 7.83 -5.33
N ASN A 98 -0.13 8.36 -6.19
CA ASN A 98 0.17 7.81 -7.51
C ASN A 98 0.63 6.34 -7.41
N ARG A 99 0.08 5.48 -8.27
CA ARG A 99 0.40 4.06 -8.36
C ARG A 99 0.26 3.28 -7.03
N ALA A 100 -0.50 3.76 -6.08
CA ALA A 100 -0.60 3.15 -4.75
C ALA A 100 -0.95 1.65 -4.81
N PHE A 101 -1.81 1.25 -5.74
CA PHE A 101 -2.23 -0.14 -5.97
C PHE A 101 -1.98 -0.60 -7.41
N CYS A 102 -1.09 0.08 -8.14
CA CYS A 102 -0.79 -0.28 -9.52
C CYS A 102 -0.27 -1.71 -9.61
N GLY A 103 -0.80 -2.50 -10.55
CA GLY A 103 -0.43 -3.91 -10.74
C GLY A 103 -1.00 -4.87 -9.67
N CYS A 104 -2.01 -4.44 -8.89
CA CYS A 104 -2.75 -5.32 -8.00
C CYS A 104 -3.83 -6.08 -8.82
N GLU A 105 -3.43 -7.01 -9.66
CA GLU A 105 -4.28 -7.68 -10.66
C GLU A 105 -5.47 -8.43 -10.06
N GLN A 106 -5.35 -8.87 -8.80
CA GLN A 106 -6.40 -9.64 -8.12
C GLN A 106 -7.28 -8.79 -7.21
N LEU A 107 -7.05 -7.47 -7.11
CA LEU A 107 -7.81 -6.60 -6.23
C LEU A 107 -9.28 -6.58 -6.63
N GLN A 108 -10.15 -6.95 -5.69
CA GLN A 108 -11.61 -7.01 -5.89
C GLN A 108 -12.34 -6.13 -4.89
N ARG A 109 -11.81 -6.02 -3.66
CA ARG A 109 -12.46 -5.28 -2.59
C ARG A 109 -11.55 -4.18 -2.04
N PHE A 110 -12.07 -2.96 -2.10
CA PHE A 110 -11.49 -1.77 -1.49
C PHE A 110 -12.62 -1.05 -0.76
N ALA A 111 -12.82 -1.37 0.52
CA ALA A 111 -14.00 -0.94 1.24
C ALA A 111 -13.77 -0.93 2.76
N PRO A 112 -14.56 -0.16 3.52
CA PRO A 112 -14.57 -0.24 4.97
C PRO A 112 -15.06 -1.61 5.46
N LEU A 113 -14.70 -1.94 6.70
CA LEU A 113 -15.14 -3.17 7.35
C LEU A 113 -16.66 -3.18 7.53
N ASP A 114 -17.19 -2.07 8.03
CA ASP A 114 -18.62 -1.86 8.17
C ASP A 114 -19.10 -0.94 7.05
N TRP A 115 -20.13 -1.37 6.33
CA TRP A 115 -20.79 -0.62 5.26
C TRP A 115 -21.62 0.55 5.81
N GLY A 116 -21.05 1.33 6.74
CA GLY A 116 -21.61 2.62 7.10
C GLY A 116 -21.53 3.56 5.90
N ASP A 117 -22.41 4.55 5.86
CA ASP A 117 -22.41 5.56 4.81
C ASP A 117 -21.03 6.23 4.77
N ILE A 118 -20.26 5.98 3.69
CA ILE A 118 -19.06 6.75 3.41
C ILE A 118 -19.56 8.12 2.95
N GLU A 119 -19.59 9.07 3.89
CA GLU A 119 -19.99 10.46 3.58
C GLU A 119 -18.87 11.23 2.90
N GLN A 120 -17.66 10.72 2.92
CA GLN A 120 -16.48 11.40 2.41
C GLN A 120 -15.98 10.77 1.10
N TRP A 121 -15.71 11.63 0.12
CA TRP A 121 -15.05 11.22 -1.12
C TRP A 121 -13.57 11.00 -0.88
N VAL A 122 -13.05 9.89 -1.40
CA VAL A 122 -11.62 9.58 -1.40
C VAL A 122 -11.03 10.07 -2.72
N GLN A 123 -10.07 10.97 -2.65
CA GLN A 123 -9.33 11.43 -3.83
C GLN A 123 -8.19 10.47 -4.13
N ALA A 124 -8.12 9.97 -5.34
CA ALA A 124 -7.06 9.10 -5.79
C ALA A 124 -6.36 9.69 -7.01
N GLU A 125 -5.03 9.65 -7.03
CA GLU A 125 -4.29 10.06 -8.21
C GLU A 125 -4.60 9.15 -9.41
N HIS A 126 -4.46 9.69 -10.61
CA HIS A 126 -4.92 9.09 -11.88
C HIS A 126 -4.52 7.61 -12.03
N ASN A 127 -3.28 7.26 -11.71
CA ASN A 127 -2.73 5.91 -11.87
C ASN A 127 -2.82 5.05 -10.61
N ALA A 128 -3.58 5.47 -9.58
CA ALA A 128 -3.61 4.77 -8.29
C ALA A 128 -3.99 3.30 -8.42
N PHE A 129 -4.91 2.96 -9.31
CA PHE A 129 -5.43 1.60 -9.55
C PHE A 129 -5.12 1.09 -10.97
N PHE A 130 -4.07 1.57 -11.60
CA PHE A 130 -3.69 1.13 -12.93
C PHE A 130 -3.32 -0.37 -12.93
N MET A 131 -3.74 -1.12 -13.96
CA MET A 131 -3.58 -2.59 -14.05
C MET A 131 -4.20 -3.37 -12.87
N CYS A 132 -5.31 -2.88 -12.33
CA CYS A 132 -6.14 -3.62 -11.40
C CYS A 132 -7.32 -4.24 -12.16
N ASP A 133 -7.08 -5.33 -12.88
CA ASP A 133 -8.01 -5.88 -13.89
C ASP A 133 -9.35 -6.33 -13.32
N LYS A 134 -9.40 -6.71 -12.03
CA LYS A 134 -10.61 -7.19 -11.35
C LYS A 134 -11.28 -6.13 -10.50
N PHE A 135 -10.70 -4.92 -10.41
CA PHE A 135 -11.18 -3.88 -9.52
C PHE A 135 -12.29 -3.04 -10.16
N GLU A 136 -13.47 -3.11 -9.60
CA GLU A 136 -14.54 -2.17 -9.88
C GLU A 136 -14.44 -0.99 -8.93
N LYS A 137 -14.00 0.16 -9.45
CA LYS A 137 -13.81 1.38 -8.66
C LYS A 137 -15.14 1.83 -8.04
N PRO A 138 -15.23 1.95 -6.71
CA PRO A 138 -16.42 2.46 -6.05
C PRO A 138 -16.75 3.90 -6.46
N GLN A 139 -18.04 4.29 -6.39
CA GLN A 139 -18.48 5.64 -6.78
C GLN A 139 -17.88 6.74 -5.88
N TRP A 140 -17.59 6.44 -4.65
CA TRP A 140 -17.00 7.36 -3.67
C TRP A 140 -15.47 7.55 -3.81
N VAL A 141 -14.82 6.86 -4.75
CA VAL A 141 -13.43 7.13 -5.14
C VAL A 141 -13.40 8.01 -6.38
N GLU A 142 -12.89 9.22 -6.24
CA GLU A 142 -12.67 10.17 -7.33
C GLU A 142 -11.22 10.07 -7.83
N LEU A 143 -11.04 9.80 -9.12
CA LEU A 143 -9.73 9.83 -9.73
C LEU A 143 -9.43 11.28 -10.16
N LEU A 144 -8.34 11.82 -9.65
CA LEU A 144 -7.84 13.13 -10.08
C LEU A 144 -7.39 13.06 -11.56
N PRO A 145 -7.59 14.13 -12.33
CA PRO A 145 -7.12 14.20 -13.71
C PRO A 145 -5.60 14.08 -13.77
N ALA A 146 -5.10 13.47 -14.84
CA ALA A 146 -3.67 13.42 -15.10
C ALA A 146 -3.11 14.86 -15.23
N GLU A 147 -2.12 15.19 -14.41
CA GLU A 147 -1.47 16.50 -14.47
C GLU A 147 -0.40 16.52 -15.56
N GLY A 148 -0.75 17.10 -16.74
CA GLY A 148 0.20 17.44 -17.81
C GLY A 148 0.52 16.33 -18.82
N PRO A 149 1.25 16.65 -19.90
CA PRO A 149 1.55 15.73 -21.01
C PRO A 149 2.51 14.58 -20.64
N ASP A 150 3.17 14.66 -19.50
CA ASP A 150 4.11 13.62 -19.05
C ASP A 150 3.47 12.57 -18.10
N SER A 151 2.19 12.74 -17.77
CA SER A 151 1.49 11.80 -16.86
C SER A 151 1.14 10.47 -17.52
N ASP A 152 1.11 10.43 -18.86
CA ASP A 152 0.82 9.24 -19.67
C ASP A 152 2.07 8.51 -20.16
N ALA A 153 3.26 9.05 -19.89
CA ALA A 153 4.52 8.35 -20.14
C ALA A 153 4.70 7.23 -19.11
N PHE A 154 3.85 6.22 -19.22
CA PHE A 154 4.04 4.95 -18.56
C PHE A 154 5.15 4.22 -19.30
N ASP A 155 6.38 4.35 -18.82
CA ASP A 155 7.52 3.59 -19.32
C ASP A 155 7.31 2.12 -18.92
N GLU A 156 6.75 1.31 -19.83
CA GLU A 156 6.68 -0.14 -19.69
C GLU A 156 8.07 -0.75 -19.45
N GLU A 157 9.13 -0.08 -19.89
CA GLU A 157 10.52 -0.51 -19.68
C GLU A 157 10.96 -0.43 -18.21
N LEU A 158 10.36 0.41 -17.38
CA LEU A 158 10.69 0.50 -15.95
C LEU A 158 10.22 -0.71 -15.12
N TYR A 159 9.36 -1.58 -15.67
CA TYR A 159 8.94 -2.80 -14.98
C TYR A 159 10.01 -3.89 -14.97
N HIS A 160 11.01 -3.83 -15.85
CA HIS A 160 12.02 -4.88 -15.99
C HIS A 160 13.37 -4.58 -15.32
N GLU A 161 13.62 -3.35 -14.89
CA GLU A 161 14.92 -2.95 -14.34
C GLU A 161 14.85 -2.22 -12.99
N TYR A 162 14.24 -2.84 -11.96
CA TYR A 162 14.67 -2.50 -10.61
C TYR A 162 15.80 -3.47 -10.23
N PRO A 163 17.04 -2.98 -10.10
CA PRO A 163 18.10 -3.81 -9.56
C PRO A 163 17.72 -4.21 -8.15
N ILE A 164 17.69 -5.51 -7.92
CA ILE A 164 17.55 -6.13 -6.60
C ILE A 164 18.78 -5.74 -5.78
N SER A 165 18.78 -4.56 -5.21
CA SER A 165 19.81 -4.11 -4.28
C SER A 165 19.23 -3.75 -2.92
N CYS A 166 18.43 -4.67 -2.37
CA CYS A 166 18.27 -4.76 -0.93
C CYS A 166 19.12 -5.94 -0.47
N GLN A 167 20.38 -5.70 -0.20
CA GLN A 167 21.15 -6.65 0.61
C GLN A 167 20.59 -6.59 2.03
N PRO A 168 20.26 -7.73 2.66
CA PRO A 168 19.85 -7.71 4.05
C PRO A 168 21.01 -7.14 4.87
N MET A 169 20.73 -6.12 5.66
CA MET A 169 21.63 -5.74 6.74
C MET A 169 21.61 -6.87 7.75
N VAL A 170 22.59 -7.77 7.59
CA VAL A 170 22.89 -8.76 8.62
C VAL A 170 23.67 -8.04 9.71
N ASP A 171 22.98 -7.32 10.56
CA ASP A 171 23.55 -6.88 11.82
C ASP A 171 22.97 -7.75 12.94
N SER A 172 23.82 -8.65 13.39
CA SER A 172 23.57 -9.65 14.41
C SER A 172 23.57 -9.02 15.81
N ARG A 173 22.56 -8.17 16.12
CA ARG A 173 22.33 -7.67 17.48
C ARG A 173 20.86 -7.30 17.70
N TRP A 174 20.08 -8.34 17.94
CA TRP A 174 18.87 -8.28 18.80
C TRP A 174 18.60 -9.65 19.39
#